data_20b587d70fcc366c774da4c4fe801ffb
#
_entry.id   20b587d70fcc366c774da4c4fe801ffb
#
_cell.length_a   1.000
_cell.length_b   1.000
_cell.length_c   1.000
_cell.angle_alpha   90.00
_cell.angle_beta   90.00
_cell.angle_gamma   90.00
#
_symmetry.space_group_name_H-M   'P 1'
#
loop_
_entity.id
_entity.type
_entity.pdbx_description
1 polymer ?
#
loop_
_entity_poly.entity_id
_entity_poly.type
_entity_poly.pdbx_seq_one_letter_code
_entity_poly.pdbx_strand_id
1 'polypeptide(L)'
;EVGREVLRNPLTVIGLSIIFLFLLMAIFAPLLAEPNQPDPYQSPRDWSNIDSPPGIAGHVLGTDSTGGDVLYGIIWGSRLSLQLSVTVVLFTLVFGTIVGSIAAMKGGRIDNLLMRIVDVFLSIPELIFALAIAAVLGPAFSNIILALAAVFWVKYARIIRGEIIKVKQAEYVAAAKVVGDSSWNIYRKDVLPNAATPLIVQATLDMGNVVLIGATLSFIGLAQAGLTEWGALVSAGQSGLLAGEWWVSTFAGLAIVLWALAFHLVGDGLRDVLDPKTEGR
;
A
#
# COMPACT_ATOMS: atom_id res chain seq x y z
N GLU A 1 -15.07 -15.07 15.47
CA GLU A 1 -16.03 -13.98 15.75
C GLU A 1 -15.73 -12.75 14.90
N VAL A 2 -14.53 -12.17 14.95
CA VAL A 2 -14.11 -11.00 14.16
C VAL A 2 -14.44 -11.13 12.65
N GLY A 3 -14.15 -12.29 12.05
CA GLY A 3 -14.42 -12.52 10.62
C GLY A 3 -15.91 -12.48 10.24
N ARG A 4 -16.80 -12.89 11.16
CA ARG A 4 -18.26 -12.81 10.92
C ARG A 4 -18.79 -11.38 11.03
N GLU A 5 -18.23 -10.58 11.90
CA GLU A 5 -18.64 -9.17 12.08
C GLU A 5 -18.15 -8.31 10.92
N VAL A 6 -16.92 -8.51 10.46
CA VAL A 6 -16.36 -7.87 9.25
C VAL A 6 -17.26 -8.13 8.04
N LEU A 7 -17.75 -9.37 7.85
CA LEU A 7 -18.63 -9.75 6.74
C LEU A 7 -20.09 -9.26 6.90
N ARG A 8 -20.48 -8.69 8.03
CA ARG A 8 -21.81 -8.08 8.22
C ARG A 8 -21.89 -6.65 7.65
N ASN A 9 -20.78 -5.96 7.53
CA ASN A 9 -20.76 -4.63 6.94
C ASN A 9 -20.72 -4.75 5.40
N PRO A 10 -21.76 -4.28 4.69
CA PRO A 10 -21.82 -4.40 3.23
C PRO A 10 -20.70 -3.66 2.52
N LEU A 11 -20.20 -2.53 3.05
CA LEU A 11 -19.10 -1.79 2.48
C LEU A 11 -17.79 -2.59 2.56
N THR A 12 -17.57 -3.28 3.68
CA THR A 12 -16.40 -4.15 3.83
C THR A 12 -16.44 -5.33 2.86
N VAL A 13 -17.64 -5.90 2.64
CA VAL A 13 -17.83 -6.99 1.66
C VAL A 13 -17.54 -6.49 0.23
N ILE A 14 -17.97 -5.29 -0.12
CA ILE A 14 -17.64 -4.66 -1.41
C ILE A 14 -16.11 -4.50 -1.54
N GLY A 15 -15.45 -3.94 -0.53
CA GLY A 15 -13.99 -3.79 -0.52
C GLY A 15 -13.26 -5.12 -0.69
N LEU A 16 -13.63 -6.14 0.07
CA LEU A 16 -13.07 -7.49 -0.04
C LEU A 16 -13.30 -8.11 -1.43
N SER A 17 -14.48 -7.90 -2.02
CA SER A 17 -14.79 -8.39 -3.36
C SER A 17 -13.90 -7.75 -4.42
N ILE A 18 -13.68 -6.44 -4.34
CA ILE A 18 -12.79 -5.71 -5.25
C ILE A 18 -11.33 -6.18 -5.07
N ILE A 19 -10.85 -6.32 -3.84
CA ILE A 19 -9.50 -6.86 -3.56
C ILE A 19 -9.36 -8.26 -4.14
N PHE A 20 -10.36 -9.12 -3.93
CA PHE A 20 -10.35 -10.48 -4.45
C PHE A 20 -10.28 -10.51 -5.98
N LEU A 21 -11.02 -9.64 -6.67
CA LEU A 21 -10.95 -9.51 -8.12
C LEU A 21 -9.57 -9.07 -8.61
N PHE A 22 -8.94 -8.08 -7.94
CA PHE A 22 -7.58 -7.67 -8.27
C PHE A 22 -6.55 -8.76 -8.00
N LEU A 23 -6.70 -9.53 -6.91
CA LEU A 23 -5.84 -10.68 -6.63
C LEU A 23 -5.98 -11.77 -7.71
N LEU A 24 -7.21 -12.08 -8.12
CA LEU A 24 -7.44 -13.02 -9.22
C LEU A 24 -6.81 -12.48 -10.52
N MET A 25 -7.01 -11.21 -10.83
CA MET A 25 -6.42 -10.58 -12.01
C MET A 25 -4.88 -10.66 -11.97
N ALA A 26 -4.25 -10.38 -10.82
CA ALA A 26 -2.81 -10.47 -10.66
C ALA A 26 -2.28 -11.91 -10.77
N ILE A 27 -2.98 -12.90 -10.20
CA ILE A 27 -2.57 -14.31 -10.25
C ILE A 27 -2.72 -14.84 -11.68
N PHE A 28 -3.86 -14.60 -12.30
CA PHE A 28 -4.19 -15.11 -13.63
C PHE A 28 -3.75 -14.18 -14.77
N ALA A 29 -2.95 -13.14 -14.50
CA ALA A 29 -2.46 -12.23 -15.54
C ALA A 29 -1.84 -12.94 -16.75
N PRO A 30 -1.00 -14.00 -16.61
CA PRO A 30 -0.44 -14.71 -17.76
C PRO A 30 -1.48 -15.44 -18.63
N LEU A 31 -2.67 -15.77 -18.08
CA LEU A 31 -3.76 -16.41 -18.81
C LEU A 31 -4.73 -15.38 -19.41
N LEU A 32 -4.90 -14.23 -18.74
CA LEU A 32 -5.82 -13.17 -19.16
C LEU A 32 -5.20 -12.29 -20.26
N ALA A 33 -3.89 -12.10 -20.20
CA ALA A 33 -3.12 -11.28 -21.12
C ALA A 33 -1.77 -11.95 -21.36
N GLU A 34 -1.71 -12.86 -22.33
CA GLU A 34 -0.50 -13.62 -22.62
C GLU A 34 0.65 -12.70 -23.04
N PRO A 35 1.82 -12.80 -22.37
CA PRO A 35 2.97 -11.98 -22.73
C PRO A 35 3.57 -12.46 -24.04
N ASN A 36 3.70 -11.56 -25.02
CA ASN A 36 4.38 -11.82 -26.29
C ASN A 36 5.81 -11.26 -26.33
N GLN A 37 6.34 -10.79 -25.17
CA GLN A 37 7.68 -10.25 -24.98
C GLN A 37 8.39 -10.94 -23.81
N PRO A 38 9.76 -10.92 -23.78
CA PRO A 38 10.52 -11.53 -22.70
C PRO A 38 10.22 -10.93 -21.31
N ASP A 39 9.92 -9.61 -21.26
CA ASP A 39 9.49 -8.93 -20.03
C ASP A 39 7.98 -8.68 -20.08
N PRO A 40 7.19 -9.41 -19.29
CA PRO A 40 5.74 -9.26 -19.26
C PRO A 40 5.26 -7.92 -18.70
N TYR A 41 6.11 -7.19 -18.01
CA TYR A 41 5.78 -5.86 -17.47
C TYR A 41 5.96 -4.72 -18.48
N GLN A 42 6.36 -5.04 -19.70
CA GLN A 42 6.31 -4.11 -20.83
C GLN A 42 5.13 -4.46 -21.72
N SER A 43 4.28 -3.45 -22.01
CA SER A 43 3.13 -3.67 -22.87
C SER A 43 3.58 -4.03 -24.30
N PRO A 44 2.99 -5.08 -24.91
CA PRO A 44 3.15 -5.34 -26.34
C PRO A 44 2.71 -4.14 -27.15
N ARG A 45 3.47 -3.77 -28.17
CA ARG A 45 3.23 -2.57 -28.98
C ARG A 45 2.64 -2.93 -30.34
N ASP A 46 1.49 -2.38 -30.62
CA ASP A 46 0.90 -2.38 -31.97
C ASP A 46 1.08 -1.02 -32.63
N TRP A 47 2.15 -0.89 -33.40
CA TRP A 47 2.50 0.34 -34.09
C TRP A 47 1.50 0.72 -35.22
N SER A 48 0.61 -0.22 -35.61
CA SER A 48 -0.42 0.03 -36.64
C SER A 48 -1.67 0.67 -36.03
N ASN A 49 -1.84 0.56 -34.71
CA ASN A 49 -3.01 1.00 -33.97
C ASN A 49 -2.64 1.86 -32.76
N ILE A 50 -1.85 2.91 -33.01
CA ILE A 50 -1.50 3.92 -32.01
C ILE A 50 -2.75 4.76 -31.72
N ASP A 51 -2.94 5.12 -30.42
CA ASP A 51 -4.05 5.97 -29.94
C ASP A 51 -5.44 5.49 -30.40
N SER A 52 -5.60 4.19 -30.58
CA SER A 52 -6.84 3.59 -31.00
C SER A 52 -7.86 3.57 -29.85
N PRO A 53 -9.10 4.05 -30.07
CA PRO A 53 -10.12 4.09 -29.03
C PRO A 53 -10.60 2.67 -28.64
N PRO A 54 -11.26 2.54 -27.47
CA PRO A 54 -11.78 1.27 -26.98
C PRO A 54 -12.65 0.53 -28.01
N GLY A 55 -12.42 -0.79 -28.13
CA GLY A 55 -13.20 -1.68 -29.00
C GLY A 55 -12.75 -1.71 -30.46
N ILE A 56 -11.69 -1.01 -30.83
CA ILE A 56 -11.13 -1.02 -32.19
C ILE A 56 -9.91 -1.94 -32.28
N ALA A 57 -9.72 -2.56 -33.42
CA ALA A 57 -8.56 -3.40 -33.78
C ALA A 57 -8.24 -4.52 -32.77
N GLY A 58 -9.23 -5.00 -32.01
CA GLY A 58 -9.05 -6.04 -30.99
C GLY A 58 -8.63 -5.53 -29.61
N HIS A 59 -8.39 -4.22 -29.47
CA HIS A 59 -8.03 -3.59 -28.20
C HIS A 59 -9.28 -3.18 -27.40
N VAL A 60 -9.66 -3.95 -26.39
CA VAL A 60 -10.91 -3.77 -25.62
C VAL A 60 -10.98 -2.40 -24.95
N LEU A 61 -9.87 -1.94 -24.34
CA LEU A 61 -9.77 -0.65 -23.67
C LEU A 61 -8.97 0.39 -24.46
N GLY A 62 -8.65 0.08 -25.73
CA GLY A 62 -7.85 0.94 -26.60
C GLY A 62 -6.35 0.78 -26.40
N THR A 63 -5.60 1.63 -27.10
CA THR A 63 -4.13 1.67 -27.03
C THR A 63 -3.64 3.05 -26.61
N ASP A 64 -2.40 3.12 -26.13
CA ASP A 64 -1.71 4.37 -25.82
C ASP A 64 -0.96 4.95 -27.03
N SER A 65 -0.31 6.10 -26.83
CA SER A 65 0.50 6.81 -27.84
C SER A 65 1.73 6.04 -28.33
N THR A 66 2.03 4.88 -27.73
CA THR A 66 3.10 3.97 -28.18
C THR A 66 2.56 2.66 -28.74
N GLY A 67 1.25 2.56 -28.96
CA GLY A 67 0.57 1.33 -29.39
C GLY A 67 0.44 0.27 -28.30
N GLY A 68 0.70 0.62 -27.04
CA GLY A 68 0.56 -0.29 -25.90
C GLY A 68 -0.90 -0.55 -25.56
N ASP A 69 -1.28 -1.82 -25.41
CA ASP A 69 -2.65 -2.21 -25.04
C ASP A 69 -2.96 -1.83 -23.58
N VAL A 70 -4.03 -1.03 -23.39
CA VAL A 70 -4.42 -0.51 -22.07
C VAL A 70 -4.93 -1.63 -21.16
N LEU A 71 -5.69 -2.60 -21.67
CA LEU A 71 -6.18 -3.72 -20.87
C LEU A 71 -5.03 -4.60 -20.39
N TYR A 72 -4.08 -4.90 -21.28
CA TYR A 72 -2.84 -5.59 -20.90
C TYR A 72 -2.13 -4.86 -19.78
N GLY A 73 -1.93 -3.55 -19.93
CA GLY A 73 -1.30 -2.71 -18.92
C GLY A 73 -1.99 -2.73 -17.56
N ILE A 74 -3.34 -2.71 -17.54
CA ILE A 74 -4.11 -2.80 -16.29
C ILE A 74 -3.95 -4.18 -15.63
N ILE A 75 -4.01 -5.26 -16.42
CA ILE A 75 -3.88 -6.63 -15.90
C ILE A 75 -2.49 -6.85 -15.29
N TRP A 76 -1.43 -6.56 -16.03
CA TRP A 76 -0.06 -6.74 -15.53
C TRP A 76 0.33 -5.70 -14.47
N GLY A 77 -0.22 -4.49 -14.56
CA GLY A 77 -0.06 -3.45 -13.56
C GLY A 77 -0.62 -3.85 -12.18
N SER A 78 -1.64 -4.70 -12.13
CA SER A 78 -2.16 -5.23 -10.86
C SER A 78 -1.10 -6.01 -10.06
N ARG A 79 -0.21 -6.74 -10.74
CA ARG A 79 0.92 -7.44 -10.09
C ARG A 79 1.95 -6.48 -9.51
N LEU A 80 2.28 -5.42 -10.27
CA LEU A 80 3.22 -4.39 -9.80
C LEU A 80 2.65 -3.62 -8.61
N SER A 81 1.37 -3.25 -8.66
CA SER A 81 0.69 -2.57 -7.55
C SER A 81 0.60 -3.45 -6.30
N LEU A 82 0.32 -4.75 -6.47
CA LEU A 82 0.35 -5.72 -5.38
C LEU A 82 1.76 -5.87 -4.80
N GLN A 83 2.78 -6.01 -5.65
CA GLN A 83 4.17 -6.10 -5.23
C GLN A 83 4.62 -4.85 -4.48
N LEU A 84 4.28 -3.66 -4.99
CA LEU A 84 4.60 -2.38 -4.37
C LEU A 84 4.00 -2.31 -2.97
N SER A 85 2.68 -2.49 -2.85
CA SER A 85 1.97 -2.34 -1.59
C SER A 85 2.40 -3.38 -0.55
N VAL A 86 2.47 -4.67 -0.93
CA VAL A 86 2.89 -5.73 -0.01
C VAL A 86 4.32 -5.52 0.47
N THR A 87 5.26 -5.22 -0.44
CA THR A 87 6.67 -5.07 -0.08
C THR A 87 6.88 -3.87 0.86
N VAL A 88 6.30 -2.72 0.52
CA VAL A 88 6.43 -1.50 1.34
C VAL A 88 5.75 -1.68 2.69
N VAL A 89 4.50 -2.13 2.71
CA VAL A 89 3.72 -2.27 3.96
C VAL A 89 4.34 -3.30 4.88
N LEU A 90 4.75 -4.47 4.36
CA LEU A 90 5.38 -5.51 5.19
C LEU A 90 6.70 -5.02 5.79
N PHE A 91 7.56 -4.40 4.99
CA PHE A 91 8.83 -3.85 5.48
C PHE A 91 8.59 -2.78 6.56
N THR A 92 7.72 -1.81 6.29
CA THR A 92 7.47 -0.68 7.20
C THR A 92 6.75 -1.10 8.47
N LEU A 93 5.83 -2.05 8.39
CA LEU A 93 5.17 -2.68 9.54
C LEU A 93 6.21 -3.34 10.45
N VAL A 94 7.07 -4.20 9.90
CA VAL A 94 8.08 -4.92 10.69
C VAL A 94 9.11 -3.95 11.26
N PHE A 95 9.72 -3.12 10.42
CA PHE A 95 10.77 -2.18 10.84
C PHE A 95 10.25 -1.15 11.85
N GLY A 96 9.10 -0.53 11.56
CA GLY A 96 8.47 0.43 12.47
C GLY A 96 8.07 -0.21 13.81
N THR A 97 7.52 -1.45 13.77
CA THR A 97 7.21 -2.20 15.01
C THR A 97 8.45 -2.44 15.84
N ILE A 98 9.57 -2.82 15.25
CA ILE A 98 10.84 -3.03 15.97
C ILE A 98 11.30 -1.73 16.62
N VAL A 99 11.39 -0.63 15.86
CA VAL A 99 11.86 0.67 16.35
C VAL A 99 10.97 1.20 17.46
N GLY A 100 9.66 1.21 17.27
CA GLY A 100 8.70 1.69 18.27
C GLY A 100 8.66 0.83 19.54
N SER A 101 8.82 -0.49 19.39
CA SER A 101 8.90 -1.42 20.52
C SER A 101 10.16 -1.20 21.34
N ILE A 102 11.32 -1.01 20.70
CA ILE A 102 12.57 -0.69 21.39
C ILE A 102 12.42 0.63 22.18
N ALA A 103 11.83 1.65 21.54
CA ALA A 103 11.56 2.94 22.20
C ALA A 103 10.68 2.76 23.44
N ALA A 104 9.53 2.08 23.31
CA ALA A 104 8.57 1.90 24.40
C ALA A 104 9.07 0.99 25.52
N MET A 105 9.85 -0.04 25.20
CA MET A 105 10.33 -1.00 26.19
C MET A 105 11.52 -0.47 26.97
N LYS A 106 12.47 0.23 26.32
CA LYS A 106 13.65 0.80 26.99
C LYS A 106 13.35 2.13 27.68
N GLY A 107 12.50 2.97 27.09
CA GLY A 107 12.14 4.27 27.66
C GLY A 107 13.32 5.26 27.75
N GLY A 108 13.13 6.34 28.50
CA GLY A 108 14.17 7.30 28.84
C GLY A 108 14.87 7.93 27.62
N ARG A 109 16.22 7.93 27.61
CA ARG A 109 17.03 8.58 26.57
C ARG A 109 16.88 7.88 25.20
N ILE A 110 16.69 6.57 25.18
CA ILE A 110 16.55 5.79 23.92
C ILE A 110 15.22 6.13 23.27
N ASP A 111 14.15 6.14 24.04
CA ASP A 111 12.83 6.56 23.59
C ASP A 111 12.87 7.98 23.02
N ASN A 112 13.43 8.92 23.77
CA ASN A 112 13.54 10.31 23.33
C ASN A 112 14.34 10.46 22.03
N LEU A 113 15.44 9.72 21.86
CA LEU A 113 16.26 9.79 20.65
C LEU A 113 15.50 9.23 19.44
N LEU A 114 14.93 8.02 19.58
CA LEU A 114 14.20 7.37 18.47
C LEU A 114 12.97 8.18 18.07
N MET A 115 12.23 8.72 19.04
CA MET A 115 11.06 9.54 18.74
C MET A 115 11.42 10.90 18.13
N ARG A 116 12.57 11.49 18.45
CA ARG A 116 13.05 12.68 17.73
C ARG A 116 13.34 12.40 16.27
N ILE A 117 13.93 11.24 15.96
CA ILE A 117 14.11 10.83 14.55
C ILE A 117 12.76 10.68 13.87
N VAL A 118 11.82 9.97 14.49
CA VAL A 118 10.46 9.82 13.98
C VAL A 118 9.77 11.18 13.78
N ASP A 119 9.94 12.13 14.72
CA ASP A 119 9.37 13.47 14.62
C ASP A 119 9.92 14.27 13.43
N VAL A 120 11.22 14.17 13.18
CA VAL A 120 11.87 14.80 12.01
C VAL A 120 11.25 14.28 10.72
N PHE A 121 11.10 12.97 10.59
CA PHE A 121 10.47 12.38 9.40
C PHE A 121 9.00 12.81 9.23
N LEU A 122 8.23 12.85 10.30
CA LEU A 122 6.82 13.26 10.28
C LEU A 122 6.62 14.77 10.11
N SER A 123 7.65 15.59 10.29
CA SER A 123 7.57 17.04 10.02
C SER A 123 7.56 17.37 8.53
N ILE A 124 8.00 16.45 7.70
CA ILE A 124 8.03 16.61 6.24
C ILE A 124 6.77 15.94 5.66
N PRO A 125 6.01 16.62 4.77
CA PRO A 125 4.90 15.99 4.09
C PRO A 125 5.34 14.73 3.35
N GLU A 126 4.64 13.61 3.60
CA GLU A 126 4.99 12.27 3.15
C GLU A 126 5.31 12.16 1.65
N LEU A 127 4.43 12.72 0.81
CA LEU A 127 4.61 12.72 -0.64
C LEU A 127 5.87 13.49 -1.06
N ILE A 128 6.13 14.65 -0.45
CA ILE A 128 7.30 15.48 -0.78
C ILE A 128 8.58 14.75 -0.40
N PHE A 129 8.58 14.08 0.76
CA PHE A 129 9.74 13.35 1.22
C PHE A 129 10.03 12.11 0.35
N ALA A 130 8.99 11.33 0.02
CA ALA A 130 9.13 10.21 -0.92
C ALA A 130 9.61 10.67 -2.30
N LEU A 131 9.08 11.79 -2.81
CA LEU A 131 9.50 12.40 -4.08
C LEU A 131 10.98 12.78 -4.05
N ALA A 132 11.45 13.43 -2.98
CA ALA A 132 12.83 13.84 -2.85
C ALA A 132 13.79 12.63 -2.84
N ILE A 133 13.45 11.56 -2.12
CA ILE A 133 14.25 10.33 -2.09
C ILE A 133 14.24 9.65 -3.46
N ALA A 134 13.07 9.47 -4.08
CA ALA A 134 12.95 8.83 -5.38
C ALA A 134 13.69 9.61 -6.48
N ALA A 135 13.65 10.95 -6.46
CA ALA A 135 14.36 11.79 -7.41
C ALA A 135 15.88 11.64 -7.31
N VAL A 136 16.42 11.49 -6.09
CA VAL A 136 17.86 11.23 -5.88
C VAL A 136 18.28 9.85 -6.34
N LEU A 137 17.42 8.84 -6.12
CA LEU A 137 17.70 7.46 -6.53
C LEU A 137 17.57 7.24 -8.05
N GLY A 138 16.81 8.09 -8.73
CA GLY A 138 16.56 8.00 -10.16
C GLY A 138 15.35 7.13 -10.54
N PRO A 139 14.94 7.18 -11.83
CA PRO A 139 13.71 6.54 -12.30
C PRO A 139 13.85 5.01 -12.38
N ALA A 140 13.28 4.31 -11.40
CA ALA A 140 13.14 2.86 -11.38
C ALA A 140 12.02 2.46 -10.40
N PHE A 141 11.29 1.40 -10.72
CA PHE A 141 10.24 0.88 -9.83
C PHE A 141 10.77 0.47 -8.46
N SER A 142 11.94 -0.17 -8.40
CA SER A 142 12.62 -0.49 -7.14
C SER A 142 12.94 0.74 -6.28
N ASN A 143 13.27 1.86 -6.90
CA ASN A 143 13.58 3.11 -6.21
C ASN A 143 12.32 3.76 -5.60
N ILE A 144 11.16 3.59 -6.25
CA ILE A 144 9.86 3.97 -5.67
C ILE A 144 9.59 3.14 -4.41
N ILE A 145 9.80 1.81 -4.46
CA ILE A 145 9.64 0.94 -3.29
C ILE A 145 10.54 1.41 -2.14
N LEU A 146 11.83 1.68 -2.43
CA LEU A 146 12.79 2.14 -1.41
C LEU A 146 12.40 3.50 -0.83
N ALA A 147 11.96 4.44 -1.66
CA ALA A 147 11.55 5.77 -1.21
C ALA A 147 10.34 5.69 -0.28
N LEU A 148 9.32 4.91 -0.65
CA LEU A 148 8.13 4.73 0.17
C LEU A 148 8.45 3.96 1.46
N ALA A 149 9.26 2.92 1.39
CA ALA A 149 9.70 2.17 2.57
C ALA A 149 10.47 3.06 3.57
N ALA A 150 11.31 3.97 3.07
CA ALA A 150 12.07 4.91 3.89
C ALA A 150 11.18 5.94 4.62
N VAL A 151 9.96 6.19 4.14
CA VAL A 151 9.06 7.20 4.71
C VAL A 151 7.96 6.60 5.57
N PHE A 152 7.34 5.48 5.18
CA PHE A 152 6.14 4.95 5.83
C PHE A 152 6.37 4.31 7.20
N TRP A 153 7.57 3.82 7.53
CA TRP A 153 7.85 3.11 8.78
C TRP A 153 7.62 3.95 10.05
N VAL A 154 7.74 5.27 9.95
CA VAL A 154 7.63 6.18 11.11
C VAL A 154 6.25 6.18 11.75
N LYS A 155 5.19 6.01 10.94
CA LYS A 155 3.79 5.89 11.41
C LYS A 155 3.65 4.66 12.31
N TYR A 156 4.15 3.51 11.86
CA TYR A 156 4.12 2.25 12.61
C TYR A 156 4.91 2.35 13.91
N ALA A 157 6.10 2.95 13.87
CA ALA A 157 6.92 3.17 15.07
C ALA A 157 6.17 4.01 16.11
N ARG A 158 5.48 5.07 15.69
CA ARG A 158 4.71 5.93 16.59
C ARG A 158 3.48 5.22 17.15
N ILE A 159 2.73 4.52 16.34
CA ILE A 159 1.52 3.80 16.74
C ILE A 159 1.87 2.72 17.76
N ILE A 160 2.79 1.81 17.42
CA ILE A 160 3.13 0.71 18.32
C ILE A 160 3.75 1.18 19.64
N ARG A 161 4.57 2.23 19.61
CA ARG A 161 5.10 2.83 20.85
C ARG A 161 3.97 3.29 21.77
N GLY A 162 2.99 4.01 21.22
CA GLY A 162 1.84 4.50 22.01
C GLY A 162 1.05 3.35 22.62
N GLU A 163 0.74 2.32 21.84
CA GLU A 163 -0.01 1.16 22.32
C GLU A 163 0.78 0.33 23.34
N ILE A 164 2.07 0.11 23.14
CA ILE A 164 2.90 -0.58 24.14
C ILE A 164 2.92 0.17 25.47
N ILE A 165 3.07 1.49 25.46
CA ILE A 165 3.06 2.29 26.69
C ILE A 165 1.71 2.14 27.42
N LYS A 166 0.61 2.14 26.69
CA LYS A 166 -0.75 1.96 27.23
C LYS A 166 -0.95 0.54 27.80
N VAL A 167 -0.60 -0.49 27.04
CA VAL A 167 -0.75 -1.90 27.45
C VAL A 167 0.14 -2.23 28.65
N LYS A 168 1.33 -1.66 28.76
CA LYS A 168 2.24 -1.84 29.92
C LYS A 168 1.64 -1.39 31.25
N GLN A 169 0.59 -0.56 31.24
CA GLN A 169 -0.11 -0.09 32.44
C GLN A 169 -1.27 -1.01 32.86
N ALA A 170 -1.58 -2.04 32.06
CA ALA A 170 -2.68 -2.97 32.37
C ALA A 170 -2.33 -3.86 33.57
N GLU A 171 -3.36 -4.21 34.38
CA GLU A 171 -3.22 -5.00 35.60
C GLU A 171 -2.61 -6.38 35.36
N TYR A 172 -2.94 -7.06 34.28
CA TYR A 172 -2.38 -8.36 33.95
C TYR A 172 -0.87 -8.31 33.66
N VAL A 173 -0.36 -7.18 33.11
CA VAL A 173 1.07 -6.97 32.92
C VAL A 173 1.76 -6.72 34.27
N ALA A 174 1.10 -6.01 35.19
CA ALA A 174 1.60 -5.84 36.55
C ALA A 174 1.65 -7.18 37.30
N ALA A 175 0.62 -8.02 37.17
CA ALA A 175 0.58 -9.36 37.75
C ALA A 175 1.71 -10.26 37.22
N ALA A 176 1.96 -10.26 35.91
CA ALA A 176 3.06 -11.03 35.31
C ALA A 176 4.45 -10.63 35.87
N LYS A 177 4.65 -9.33 36.14
CA LYS A 177 5.89 -8.86 36.79
C LYS A 177 6.01 -9.36 38.23
N VAL A 178 4.93 -9.39 39.00
CA VAL A 178 4.93 -9.87 40.39
C VAL A 178 5.26 -11.35 40.48
N VAL A 179 4.78 -12.15 39.51
CA VAL A 179 5.09 -13.60 39.41
C VAL A 179 6.55 -13.84 38.97
N GLY A 180 7.28 -12.79 38.55
CA GLY A 180 8.72 -12.88 38.19
C GLY A 180 8.97 -13.20 36.73
N ASP A 181 7.99 -13.01 35.84
CA ASP A 181 8.20 -13.23 34.42
C ASP A 181 9.20 -12.24 33.81
N SER A 182 10.02 -12.70 32.87
CA SER A 182 11.05 -11.86 32.26
C SER A 182 10.42 -10.77 31.38
N SER A 183 11.07 -9.59 31.28
CA SER A 183 10.59 -8.49 30.45
C SER A 183 10.37 -8.86 28.98
N TRP A 184 11.19 -9.79 28.44
CA TRP A 184 11.03 -10.29 27.09
C TRP A 184 9.80 -11.19 26.92
N ASN A 185 9.54 -12.02 27.93
CA ASN A 185 8.39 -12.94 27.96
C ASN A 185 7.07 -12.13 28.03
N ILE A 186 7.02 -11.14 28.95
CA ILE A 186 5.91 -10.21 29.08
C ILE A 186 5.70 -9.45 27.76
N TYR A 187 6.77 -8.92 27.14
CA TYR A 187 6.65 -8.23 25.86
C TYR A 187 6.02 -9.14 24.78
N ARG A 188 6.56 -10.35 24.61
CA ARG A 188 6.16 -11.24 23.51
C ARG A 188 4.76 -11.84 23.72
N LYS A 189 4.39 -12.17 24.95
CA LYS A 189 3.13 -12.90 25.23
C LYS A 189 1.96 -11.98 25.57
N ASP A 190 2.25 -10.90 26.30
CA ASP A 190 1.21 -10.08 26.91
C ASP A 190 1.11 -8.69 26.27
N VAL A 191 2.24 -8.09 25.88
CA VAL A 191 2.26 -6.70 25.42
C VAL A 191 2.09 -6.60 23.91
N LEU A 192 2.97 -7.26 23.13
CA LEU A 192 2.98 -7.10 21.68
C LEU A 192 1.67 -7.60 21.00
N PRO A 193 1.10 -8.76 21.35
CA PRO A 193 -0.14 -9.21 20.73
C PRO A 193 -1.33 -8.26 20.97
N ASN A 194 -1.41 -7.68 22.18
CA ASN A 194 -2.48 -6.74 22.54
C ASN A 194 -2.25 -5.33 21.97
N ALA A 195 -0.99 -4.94 21.73
CA ALA A 195 -0.64 -3.65 21.14
C ALA A 195 -0.68 -3.65 19.60
N ALA A 196 -0.73 -4.82 18.95
CA ALA A 196 -0.62 -4.95 17.50
C ALA A 196 -1.90 -4.63 16.72
N THR A 197 -3.06 -4.65 17.36
CA THR A 197 -4.36 -4.46 16.70
C THR A 197 -4.43 -3.19 15.83
N PRO A 198 -4.05 -1.98 16.31
CA PRO A 198 -4.10 -0.79 15.47
C PRO A 198 -3.12 -0.84 14.29
N LEU A 199 -2.04 -1.64 14.38
CA LEU A 199 -1.10 -1.82 13.26
C LEU A 199 -1.72 -2.58 12.10
N ILE A 200 -2.61 -3.54 12.37
CA ILE A 200 -3.30 -4.31 11.33
C ILE A 200 -4.22 -3.39 10.54
N VAL A 201 -4.97 -2.54 11.23
CA VAL A 201 -5.84 -1.53 10.61
C VAL A 201 -4.99 -0.57 9.76
N GLN A 202 -3.91 -0.02 10.33
CA GLN A 202 -3.02 0.89 9.61
C GLN A 202 -2.40 0.22 8.38
N ALA A 203 -1.94 -1.03 8.50
CA ALA A 203 -1.37 -1.78 7.39
C ALA A 203 -2.38 -1.96 6.25
N THR A 204 -3.65 -2.25 6.58
CA THR A 204 -4.71 -2.38 5.58
C THR A 204 -4.94 -1.06 4.83
N LEU A 205 -5.02 0.06 5.54
CA LEU A 205 -5.17 1.38 4.93
C LEU A 205 -3.96 1.76 4.05
N ASP A 206 -2.76 1.43 4.52
CA ASP A 206 -1.54 1.75 3.78
C ASP A 206 -1.35 0.90 2.52
N MET A 207 -1.99 -0.28 2.39
CA MET A 207 -2.03 -1.02 1.13
C MET A 207 -2.64 -0.19 -0.02
N GLY A 208 -3.65 0.63 0.28
CA GLY A 208 -4.23 1.59 -0.66
C GLY A 208 -3.36 2.82 -0.87
N ASN A 209 -2.91 3.44 0.23
CA ASN A 209 -2.13 4.68 0.21
C ASN A 209 -0.78 4.54 -0.51
N VAL A 210 -0.09 3.41 -0.33
CA VAL A 210 1.21 3.13 -0.97
C VAL A 210 1.06 3.10 -2.49
N VAL A 211 -0.01 2.47 -3.02
CA VAL A 211 -0.25 2.46 -4.47
C VAL A 211 -0.60 3.85 -4.98
N LEU A 212 -1.41 4.62 -4.25
CA LEU A 212 -1.79 5.98 -4.63
C LEU A 212 -0.56 6.91 -4.69
N ILE A 213 0.30 6.88 -3.67
CA ILE A 213 1.52 7.71 -3.64
C ILE A 213 2.55 7.18 -4.65
N GLY A 214 2.72 5.86 -4.77
CA GLY A 214 3.59 5.24 -5.79
C GLY A 214 3.18 5.61 -7.20
N ALA A 215 1.88 5.55 -7.51
CA ALA A 215 1.34 5.99 -8.80
C ALA A 215 1.57 7.49 -9.04
N THR A 216 1.51 8.32 -8.00
CA THR A 216 1.83 9.75 -8.12
C THR A 216 3.30 9.97 -8.46
N LEU A 217 4.22 9.22 -7.83
CA LEU A 217 5.66 9.28 -8.17
C LEU A 217 5.91 8.81 -9.61
N SER A 218 5.26 7.73 -10.03
CA SER A 218 5.33 7.21 -11.40
C SER A 218 4.77 8.20 -12.42
N PHE A 219 3.65 8.85 -12.11
CA PHE A 219 3.03 9.89 -12.94
C PHE A 219 3.97 11.08 -13.19
N ILE A 220 4.77 11.47 -12.20
CA ILE A 220 5.77 12.55 -12.31
C ILE A 220 7.02 12.10 -13.11
N GLY A 221 7.08 10.83 -13.53
CA GLY A 221 8.17 10.32 -14.36
C GLY A 221 9.30 9.65 -13.58
N LEU A 222 9.07 9.26 -12.33
CA LEU A 222 10.06 8.51 -11.52
C LEU A 222 9.96 6.99 -11.68
N ALA A 223 9.00 6.49 -12.49
CA ALA A 223 8.98 5.11 -12.94
C ALA A 223 9.82 4.93 -14.22
N GLN A 224 10.21 3.69 -14.49
CA GLN A 224 10.82 3.31 -15.75
C GLN A 224 9.81 3.46 -16.89
N ALA A 225 10.21 4.09 -17.99
CA ALA A 225 9.36 4.26 -19.15
C ALA A 225 8.93 2.92 -19.76
N GLY A 226 7.65 2.81 -20.15
CA GLY A 226 7.07 1.62 -20.77
C GLY A 226 6.68 0.51 -19.80
N LEU A 227 6.80 0.73 -18.49
CA LEU A 227 6.34 -0.22 -17.49
C LEU A 227 4.80 -0.18 -17.38
N THR A 228 4.18 -1.35 -17.24
CA THR A 228 2.71 -1.50 -17.09
C THR A 228 2.18 -1.07 -15.71
N GLU A 229 2.96 -0.33 -14.94
CA GLU A 229 2.52 0.21 -13.65
C GLU A 229 1.45 1.28 -13.88
N TRP A 230 0.38 1.27 -13.07
CA TRP A 230 -0.82 2.10 -13.32
C TRP A 230 -0.55 3.61 -13.33
N GLY A 231 0.37 4.11 -12.49
CA GLY A 231 0.75 5.52 -12.49
C GLY A 231 1.53 5.91 -13.76
N ALA A 232 2.36 5.01 -14.28
CA ALA A 232 3.05 5.20 -15.55
C ALA A 232 2.06 5.21 -16.73
N LEU A 233 1.02 4.37 -16.69
CA LEU A 233 -0.07 4.39 -17.68
C LEU A 233 -0.86 5.70 -17.62
N VAL A 234 -1.20 6.21 -16.43
CA VAL A 234 -1.87 7.52 -16.30
C VAL A 234 -1.00 8.62 -16.92
N SER A 235 0.32 8.59 -16.66
CA SER A 235 1.28 9.55 -17.24
C SER A 235 1.35 9.44 -18.77
N ALA A 236 1.37 8.21 -19.32
CA ALA A 236 1.39 7.99 -20.76
C ALA A 236 0.15 8.55 -21.47
N GLY A 237 -1.03 8.43 -20.84
CA GLY A 237 -2.27 8.96 -21.41
C GLY A 237 -2.46 10.48 -21.24
N GLN A 238 -1.60 11.17 -20.47
CA GLN A 238 -1.78 12.60 -20.20
C GLN A 238 -1.70 13.48 -21.46
N SER A 239 -0.79 13.17 -22.36
CA SER A 239 -0.61 13.93 -23.60
C SER A 239 -1.79 13.80 -24.55
N GLY A 240 -2.47 12.65 -24.55
CA GLY A 240 -3.63 12.37 -25.41
C GLY A 240 -4.94 13.00 -24.92
N LEU A 241 -5.03 13.41 -23.64
CA LEU A 241 -6.27 13.96 -23.09
C LEU A 241 -6.78 15.20 -23.85
N LEU A 242 -5.88 16.07 -24.31
CA LEU A 242 -6.26 17.26 -25.10
C LEU A 242 -6.67 16.91 -26.53
N ALA A 243 -6.23 15.77 -27.04
CA ALA A 243 -6.65 15.20 -28.34
C ALA A 243 -7.97 14.41 -28.24
N GLY A 244 -8.52 14.24 -27.03
CA GLY A 244 -9.73 13.44 -26.80
C GLY A 244 -9.48 11.99 -26.47
N GLU A 245 -8.23 11.57 -26.26
CA GLU A 245 -7.79 10.20 -25.96
C GLU A 245 -7.86 9.94 -24.45
N TRP A 246 -9.05 9.99 -23.90
CA TRP A 246 -9.30 9.93 -22.45
C TRP A 246 -9.12 8.55 -21.83
N TRP A 247 -9.18 7.47 -22.61
CA TRP A 247 -9.31 6.09 -22.13
C TRP A 247 -8.10 5.60 -21.35
N VAL A 248 -6.87 5.90 -21.79
CA VAL A 248 -5.63 5.42 -21.14
C VAL A 248 -5.56 5.91 -19.69
N SER A 249 -5.63 7.23 -19.48
CA SER A 249 -5.57 7.83 -18.15
C SER A 249 -6.77 7.48 -17.29
N THR A 250 -7.97 7.39 -17.89
CA THR A 250 -9.21 7.11 -17.14
C THR A 250 -9.25 5.68 -16.62
N PHE A 251 -8.97 4.69 -17.46
CA PHE A 251 -9.01 3.29 -17.02
C PHE A 251 -7.90 2.96 -16.02
N ALA A 252 -6.68 3.46 -16.24
CA ALA A 252 -5.59 3.29 -15.29
C ALA A 252 -5.86 4.03 -13.96
N GLY A 253 -6.36 5.26 -14.03
CA GLY A 253 -6.78 6.03 -12.86
C GLY A 253 -7.91 5.35 -12.08
N LEU A 254 -8.90 4.78 -12.78
CA LEU A 254 -9.99 4.02 -12.16
C LEU A 254 -9.46 2.78 -11.40
N ALA A 255 -8.47 2.06 -11.97
CA ALA A 255 -7.86 0.93 -11.30
C ALA A 255 -7.19 1.37 -9.97
N ILE A 256 -6.44 2.49 -9.96
CA ILE A 256 -5.84 3.05 -8.76
C ILE A 256 -6.90 3.42 -7.71
N VAL A 257 -7.97 4.12 -8.14
CA VAL A 257 -9.06 4.54 -7.25
C VAL A 257 -9.78 3.33 -6.66
N LEU A 258 -10.12 2.33 -7.46
CA LEU A 258 -10.78 1.11 -6.99
C LEU A 258 -9.90 0.33 -6.01
N TRP A 259 -8.58 0.24 -6.26
CA TRP A 259 -7.63 -0.37 -5.34
C TRP A 259 -7.61 0.34 -4.00
N ALA A 260 -7.38 1.66 -4.01
CA ALA A 260 -7.32 2.46 -2.79
C ALA A 260 -8.64 2.40 -2.01
N LEU A 261 -9.77 2.59 -2.69
CA LEU A 261 -11.11 2.52 -2.10
C LEU A 261 -11.35 1.16 -1.43
N ALA A 262 -11.00 0.06 -2.10
CA ALA A 262 -11.22 -1.28 -1.57
C ALA A 262 -10.48 -1.52 -0.25
N PHE A 263 -9.20 -1.12 -0.16
CA PHE A 263 -8.42 -1.24 1.06
C PHE A 263 -8.90 -0.28 2.17
N HIS A 264 -9.39 0.91 1.83
CA HIS A 264 -9.98 1.82 2.81
C HIS A 264 -11.29 1.26 3.38
N LEU A 265 -12.19 0.72 2.53
CA LEU A 265 -13.44 0.10 2.99
C LEU A 265 -13.18 -1.10 3.93
N VAL A 266 -12.16 -1.91 3.63
CA VAL A 266 -11.78 -3.04 4.49
C VAL A 266 -11.10 -2.55 5.78
N GLY A 267 -10.23 -1.56 5.69
CA GLY A 267 -9.55 -0.97 6.84
C GLY A 267 -10.51 -0.33 7.84
N ASP A 268 -11.50 0.41 7.35
CA ASP A 268 -12.56 1.00 8.18
C ASP A 268 -13.41 -0.09 8.84
N GLY A 269 -13.82 -1.12 8.08
CA GLY A 269 -14.57 -2.24 8.64
C GLY A 269 -13.78 -3.05 9.68
N LEU A 270 -12.46 -3.23 9.49
CA LEU A 270 -11.60 -3.82 10.52
C LEU A 270 -11.49 -2.94 11.76
N ARG A 271 -11.39 -1.64 11.59
CA ARG A 271 -11.34 -0.68 12.69
C ARG A 271 -12.60 -0.75 13.55
N ASP A 272 -13.78 -0.76 12.90
CA ASP A 272 -15.09 -0.81 13.61
C ASP A 272 -15.22 -2.08 14.46
N VAL A 273 -14.74 -3.22 13.96
CA VAL A 273 -14.83 -4.51 14.67
C VAL A 273 -13.77 -4.66 15.75
N LEU A 274 -12.58 -4.05 15.56
CA LEU A 274 -11.46 -4.15 16.49
C LEU A 274 -11.45 -3.05 17.57
N ASP A 275 -12.35 -2.04 17.50
CA ASP A 275 -12.47 -1.00 18.53
C ASP A 275 -13.30 -1.52 19.72
N PRO A 276 -12.70 -1.68 20.92
CA PRO A 276 -13.40 -2.23 22.10
C PRO A 276 -14.56 -1.37 22.61
N LYS A 277 -14.80 -0.19 22.06
CA LYS A 277 -15.92 0.68 22.44
C LYS A 277 -17.26 0.29 21.80
N THR A 278 -17.26 -0.63 20.85
CA THR A 278 -18.49 -1.10 20.15
C THR A 278 -19.22 -2.23 20.86
N GLU A 279 -18.62 -2.89 21.85
CA GLU A 279 -19.25 -3.99 22.61
C GLU A 279 -20.34 -3.54 23.61
N GLY A 280 -20.74 -2.27 23.62
CA GLY A 280 -21.70 -1.67 24.54
C GLY A 280 -23.01 -1.15 23.93
N ARG A 281 -23.34 -1.54 22.68
CA ARG A 281 -24.62 -1.15 22.05
C ARG A 281 -25.43 -2.34 21.56
#